data_09f8e2691e2cb8e07699b04f68166ae0
#
_entry.id   09f8e2691e2cb8e07699b04f68166ae0
#
_cell.length_a   1.000
_cell.length_b   1.000
_cell.length_c   1.000
_cell.angle_alpha   90.00
_cell.angle_beta   90.00
_cell.angle_gamma   90.00
#
_symmetry.space_group_name_H-M   'P 1'
#
loop_
_entity.id
_entity.type
_entity.pdbx_description
1 polymer ?
#
loop_
_entity_poly.entity_id
_entity_poly.type
_entity_poly.pdbx_seq_one_letter_code
_entity_poly.pdbx_strand_id
1 'polypeptide(L)'
;MATPLIRYLFLLCFTVCASIAMAQDGFGEETRIPEPVNPGLNYLLSLAEPVHSQNFDTGVIEEVIKFVLSSKDKTALYFPGNRTDIPSAYHEFDIHNGLKHVLDIGFNPNIPPFILSPSSIRLAYWKEINGKKQLLPDLSSMLSRLDQPITVTGVEHEEITPDLNTGAYYGYDLNRTLILLKYQGRPALISISKQKNISDIGKKGVVLGKDDNWDYFYSGQNGLNKPGLGWVNSYMYDSYTVSIFIERGGPGTLVHCGVFKWLRAGWADINMVQNQHIYRGLQRYTDTVKGILEYPSLPEPDKMAEIFSMIKTFSADELKEKVRNYITLLSQKYGDDASSGGKLITESIKDSTYLSQLSQYQMQSVLAVEYIKYLMGKNTIQDVAYFISPANINRHPKG
;
A
#
# COMPACT_ATOMS: atom_id res chain seq x y z
N MET A 1 -2.16 -44.15 -34.90
CA MET A 1 -3.00 -44.65 -33.79
C MET A 1 -2.39 -44.16 -32.50
N ALA A 2 -2.82 -43.02 -31.99
CA ALA A 2 -2.34 -42.48 -30.72
C ALA A 2 -3.28 -42.97 -29.60
N THR A 3 -2.67 -43.56 -28.61
CA THR A 3 -3.32 -44.33 -27.51
C THR A 3 -4.20 -43.44 -26.64
N PRO A 4 -5.33 -43.94 -26.13
CA PRO A 4 -6.30 -43.16 -25.33
C PRO A 4 -5.82 -42.73 -23.95
N LEU A 5 -4.59 -43.03 -23.56
CA LEU A 5 -4.03 -42.70 -22.23
C LEU A 5 -3.78 -41.24 -22.02
N ILE A 6 -3.54 -40.45 -23.07
CA ILE A 6 -3.26 -39.00 -22.96
C ILE A 6 -4.52 -38.15 -22.69
N ARG A 7 -5.69 -38.66 -23.10
CA ARG A 7 -6.97 -37.98 -22.85
C ARG A 7 -7.42 -38.04 -21.39
N TYR A 8 -7.08 -39.09 -20.67
CA TYR A 8 -7.44 -39.22 -19.23
C TYR A 8 -6.52 -38.39 -18.30
N LEU A 9 -5.28 -38.14 -18.70
CA LEU A 9 -4.38 -37.31 -17.90
C LEU A 9 -4.80 -35.83 -17.89
N PHE A 10 -5.37 -35.32 -18.99
CA PHE A 10 -5.92 -33.95 -19.06
C PHE A 10 -7.24 -33.79 -18.31
N LEU A 11 -8.07 -34.80 -18.19
CA LEU A 11 -9.32 -34.74 -17.43
C LEU A 11 -9.08 -34.84 -15.91
N LEU A 12 -8.04 -35.54 -15.45
CA LEU A 12 -7.70 -35.61 -14.03
C LEU A 12 -7.08 -34.30 -13.47
N CYS A 13 -6.38 -33.53 -14.29
CA CYS A 13 -5.89 -32.21 -13.88
C CYS A 13 -7.02 -31.18 -13.72
N PHE A 14 -8.12 -31.30 -14.43
CA PHE A 14 -9.25 -30.36 -14.32
C PHE A 14 -10.16 -30.65 -13.12
N THR A 15 -10.21 -31.87 -12.60
CA THR A 15 -11.07 -32.22 -11.45
C THR A 15 -10.41 -31.98 -10.10
N VAL A 16 -9.07 -31.82 -10.01
CA VAL A 16 -8.37 -31.48 -8.76
C VAL A 16 -8.36 -29.96 -8.51
N CYS A 17 -8.55 -29.13 -9.53
CA CYS A 17 -8.69 -27.66 -9.36
C CYS A 17 -10.08 -27.21 -8.89
N ALA A 18 -11.08 -28.10 -8.87
CA ALA A 18 -12.48 -27.73 -8.53
C ALA A 18 -12.86 -27.97 -7.07
N SER A 19 -11.93 -28.35 -6.19
CA SER A 19 -12.26 -28.72 -4.80
C SER A 19 -11.53 -27.89 -3.74
N ILE A 20 -11.09 -26.67 -4.07
CA ILE A 20 -10.92 -25.65 -3.03
C ILE A 20 -12.24 -24.86 -3.03
N ALA A 21 -13.27 -25.46 -2.44
CA ALA A 21 -14.38 -24.70 -1.88
C ALA A 21 -13.79 -23.88 -0.73
N MET A 22 -13.26 -22.68 -1.05
CA MET A 22 -13.06 -21.66 -0.05
C MET A 22 -14.42 -21.44 0.58
N ALA A 23 -14.47 -21.46 1.91
CA ALA A 23 -15.62 -21.00 2.66
C ALA A 23 -16.09 -19.70 1.99
N GLN A 24 -17.30 -19.67 1.46
CA GLN A 24 -18.00 -18.47 1.05
C GLN A 24 -18.27 -17.68 2.34
N ASP A 25 -17.25 -16.95 2.80
CA ASP A 25 -17.49 -15.87 3.75
C ASP A 25 -18.43 -14.92 3.03
N GLY A 26 -19.60 -14.67 3.63
CA GLY A 26 -20.77 -14.03 3.05
C GLY A 26 -20.55 -12.60 2.55
N PHE A 27 -19.84 -12.48 1.44
CA PHE A 27 -19.87 -11.27 0.63
C PHE A 27 -21.23 -11.21 -0.07
N GLY A 28 -21.83 -10.03 -0.06
CA GLY A 28 -23.01 -9.74 -0.83
C GLY A 28 -22.81 -9.88 -2.33
N GLU A 29 -23.85 -9.64 -3.07
CA GLU A 29 -23.84 -9.70 -4.53
C GLU A 29 -22.81 -8.73 -5.14
N GLU A 30 -22.04 -9.22 -6.12
CA GLU A 30 -21.14 -8.36 -6.90
C GLU A 30 -21.96 -7.40 -7.77
N THR A 31 -21.79 -6.11 -7.53
CA THR A 31 -22.56 -5.04 -8.17
C THR A 31 -21.62 -4.13 -8.98
N ARG A 32 -21.89 -3.96 -10.27
CA ARG A 32 -21.19 -2.96 -11.05
C ARG A 32 -21.54 -1.55 -10.60
N ILE A 33 -20.54 -0.68 -10.55
CA ILE A 33 -20.82 0.76 -10.39
C ILE A 33 -21.60 1.28 -11.61
N PRO A 34 -22.41 2.34 -11.43
CA PRO A 34 -23.21 2.90 -12.54
C PRO A 34 -22.35 3.32 -13.75
N GLU A 35 -22.82 3.02 -14.95
CA GLU A 35 -22.11 3.35 -16.21
C GLU A 35 -21.68 4.82 -16.34
N PRO A 36 -22.47 5.83 -15.90
CA PRO A 36 -22.07 7.24 -15.99
C PRO A 36 -20.79 7.60 -15.20
N VAL A 37 -20.36 6.75 -14.27
CA VAL A 37 -19.12 6.94 -13.48
C VAL A 37 -17.86 6.60 -14.29
N ASN A 38 -17.98 5.67 -15.25
CA ASN A 38 -16.83 5.15 -15.99
C ASN A 38 -16.06 6.19 -16.82
N PRO A 39 -16.68 7.13 -17.53
CA PRO A 39 -15.95 8.18 -18.25
C PRO A 39 -15.05 9.02 -17.34
N GLY A 40 -15.54 9.39 -16.15
CA GLY A 40 -14.78 10.16 -15.17
C GLY A 40 -13.60 9.35 -14.61
N LEU A 41 -13.79 8.05 -14.33
CA LEU A 41 -12.69 7.17 -13.90
C LEU A 41 -11.61 7.01 -15.00
N ASN A 42 -12.02 6.85 -16.26
CA ASN A 42 -11.09 6.76 -17.38
C ASN A 42 -10.30 8.07 -17.56
N TYR A 43 -10.97 9.21 -17.41
CA TYR A 43 -10.31 10.52 -17.42
C TYR A 43 -9.28 10.63 -16.29
N LEU A 44 -9.65 10.31 -15.04
CA LEU A 44 -8.72 10.34 -13.91
C LEU A 44 -7.51 9.43 -14.16
N LEU A 45 -7.72 8.20 -14.60
CA LEU A 45 -6.62 7.26 -14.89
C LEU A 45 -5.70 7.76 -16.02
N SER A 46 -6.23 8.51 -16.99
CA SER A 46 -5.42 9.11 -18.06
C SER A 46 -4.46 10.19 -17.55
N LEU A 47 -4.78 10.86 -16.43
CA LEU A 47 -3.91 11.87 -15.80
C LEU A 47 -2.66 11.30 -15.13
N ALA A 48 -2.58 9.99 -14.92
CA ALA A 48 -1.37 9.30 -14.46
C ALA A 48 -0.42 8.91 -15.62
N GLU A 49 -0.76 9.25 -16.87
CA GLU A 49 0.15 9.07 -18.01
C GLU A 49 1.17 10.23 -18.09
N PRO A 50 2.40 9.98 -18.60
CA PRO A 50 3.50 10.97 -18.56
C PRO A 50 3.25 12.23 -19.41
N VAL A 51 2.23 12.27 -20.24
CA VAL A 51 2.04 13.30 -21.29
C VAL A 51 0.71 14.00 -21.11
N HIS A 52 0.50 14.72 -20.03
CA HIS A 52 -0.69 15.58 -19.96
C HIS A 52 -0.38 16.96 -19.35
N SER A 53 -0.23 17.94 -20.24
CA SER A 53 -0.33 19.38 -19.92
C SER A 53 -1.79 19.88 -19.96
N GLN A 54 -2.78 18.99 -19.80
CA GLN A 54 -4.18 19.39 -19.83
C GLN A 54 -4.59 20.01 -18.50
N ASN A 55 -5.30 21.12 -18.57
CA ASN A 55 -5.97 21.68 -17.40
C ASN A 55 -6.97 20.64 -16.87
N PHE A 56 -6.95 20.44 -15.56
CA PHE A 56 -7.88 19.52 -14.91
C PHE A 56 -9.33 20.01 -15.05
N ASP A 57 -10.20 19.15 -15.60
CA ASP A 57 -11.62 19.46 -15.79
C ASP A 57 -12.47 18.77 -14.70
N THR A 58 -12.97 19.56 -13.76
CA THR A 58 -13.82 19.08 -12.66
C THR A 58 -15.18 18.56 -13.16
N GLY A 59 -15.70 19.07 -14.28
CA GLY A 59 -16.98 18.65 -14.84
C GLY A 59 -16.99 17.18 -15.27
N VAL A 60 -15.86 16.69 -15.80
CA VAL A 60 -15.74 15.30 -16.26
C VAL A 60 -15.82 14.29 -15.11
N ILE A 61 -15.44 14.67 -13.89
CA ILE A 61 -15.42 13.78 -12.73
C ILE A 61 -16.66 13.91 -11.83
N GLU A 62 -17.62 14.74 -12.21
CA GLU A 62 -18.79 15.04 -11.37
C GLU A 62 -19.56 13.77 -10.98
N GLU A 63 -19.79 12.85 -11.91
CA GLU A 63 -20.49 11.60 -11.63
C GLU A 63 -19.67 10.66 -10.73
N VAL A 64 -18.33 10.68 -10.80
CA VAL A 64 -17.46 9.94 -9.88
C VAL A 64 -17.63 10.47 -8.45
N ILE A 65 -17.60 11.79 -8.28
CA ILE A 65 -17.76 12.41 -6.96
C ILE A 65 -19.16 12.18 -6.41
N LYS A 66 -20.21 12.32 -7.23
CA LYS A 66 -21.59 12.01 -6.83
C LYS A 66 -21.71 10.55 -6.38
N PHE A 67 -21.11 9.63 -7.13
CA PHE A 67 -21.09 8.22 -6.75
C PHE A 67 -20.42 8.01 -5.38
N VAL A 68 -19.21 8.57 -5.17
CA VAL A 68 -18.51 8.48 -3.88
C VAL A 68 -19.39 9.04 -2.73
N LEU A 69 -20.06 10.16 -2.96
CA LEU A 69 -20.89 10.83 -1.94
C LEU A 69 -22.27 10.20 -1.73
N SER A 70 -22.74 9.32 -2.61
CA SER A 70 -24.04 8.68 -2.47
C SER A 70 -24.04 7.59 -1.40
N SER A 71 -25.21 7.32 -0.82
CA SER A 71 -25.39 6.16 0.06
C SER A 71 -25.38 4.87 -0.76
N LYS A 72 -24.70 3.86 -0.26
CA LYS A 72 -24.57 2.54 -0.89
C LYS A 72 -24.99 1.43 0.05
N ASP A 73 -25.39 0.31 -0.53
CA ASP A 73 -25.59 -0.92 0.22
C ASP A 73 -24.21 -1.42 0.71
N LYS A 74 -24.02 -1.42 2.02
CA LYS A 74 -22.77 -1.84 2.67
C LYS A 74 -22.50 -3.35 2.57
N THR A 75 -23.53 -4.12 2.18
CA THR A 75 -23.39 -5.57 1.99
C THR A 75 -22.95 -5.95 0.58
N ALA A 76 -23.14 -5.05 -0.40
CA ALA A 76 -22.75 -5.29 -1.79
C ALA A 76 -21.25 -5.05 -2.03
N LEU A 77 -20.65 -5.88 -2.85
CA LEU A 77 -19.29 -5.69 -3.36
C LEU A 77 -19.35 -4.87 -4.67
N TYR A 78 -19.05 -3.58 -4.60
CA TYR A 78 -19.00 -2.74 -5.78
C TYR A 78 -17.69 -2.90 -6.55
N PHE A 79 -17.78 -2.93 -7.89
CA PHE A 79 -16.60 -2.97 -8.73
C PHE A 79 -16.75 -2.09 -9.98
N PRO A 80 -15.68 -1.36 -10.38
CA PRO A 80 -15.64 -0.61 -11.63
C PRO A 80 -15.69 -1.54 -12.84
N GLY A 81 -16.57 -1.24 -13.81
CA GLY A 81 -16.75 -2.04 -15.02
C GLY A 81 -15.98 -1.54 -16.24
N ASN A 82 -15.20 -0.46 -16.12
CA ASN A 82 -14.55 0.22 -17.25
C ASN A 82 -13.30 -0.51 -17.80
N ARG A 83 -12.80 -1.53 -17.11
CA ARG A 83 -11.68 -2.41 -17.54
C ARG A 83 -12.10 -3.86 -17.34
N THR A 84 -12.69 -4.46 -18.37
CA THR A 84 -13.33 -5.78 -18.26
C THR A 84 -12.38 -6.95 -18.10
N ASP A 85 -11.12 -6.76 -18.47
CA ASP A 85 -10.02 -7.75 -18.41
C ASP A 85 -9.18 -7.69 -17.13
N ILE A 86 -9.41 -6.67 -16.27
CA ILE A 86 -8.66 -6.47 -15.03
C ILE A 86 -9.63 -6.48 -13.84
N PRO A 87 -9.49 -7.43 -12.90
CA PRO A 87 -10.28 -7.45 -11.68
C PRO A 87 -10.19 -6.15 -10.91
N SER A 88 -11.28 -5.77 -10.25
CA SER A 88 -11.39 -4.48 -9.60
C SER A 88 -12.30 -4.51 -8.40
N ALA A 89 -12.17 -3.55 -7.50
CA ALA A 89 -13.08 -3.31 -6.40
C ALA A 89 -13.16 -1.82 -6.07
N TYR A 90 -14.27 -1.45 -5.47
CA TYR A 90 -14.48 -0.16 -4.82
C TYR A 90 -14.74 -0.36 -3.33
N HIS A 91 -14.15 0.50 -2.51
CA HIS A 91 -14.41 0.54 -1.08
C HIS A 91 -14.48 1.98 -0.60
N GLU A 92 -15.33 2.24 0.40
CA GLU A 92 -15.47 3.57 0.99
C GLU A 92 -15.38 3.51 2.51
N PHE A 93 -14.92 4.60 3.12
CA PHE A 93 -14.79 4.73 4.56
C PHE A 93 -14.76 6.19 4.97
N ASP A 94 -15.03 6.44 6.25
CA ASP A 94 -14.99 7.77 6.84
C ASP A 94 -13.79 7.90 7.79
N ILE A 95 -13.12 9.06 7.75
CA ILE A 95 -12.08 9.47 8.70
C ILE A 95 -12.65 10.63 9.52
N HIS A 96 -12.77 10.45 10.84
CA HIS A 96 -13.29 11.48 11.76
C HIS A 96 -12.21 12.53 12.10
N ASN A 97 -11.67 13.11 11.05
CA ASN A 97 -10.70 14.21 11.06
C ASN A 97 -10.86 15.04 9.78
N GLY A 98 -10.31 16.25 9.75
CA GLY A 98 -10.33 17.10 8.57
C GLY A 98 -9.31 16.68 7.50
N LEU A 99 -9.53 17.14 6.26
CA LEU A 99 -8.60 16.88 5.16
C LEU A 99 -7.20 17.43 5.46
N LYS A 100 -7.10 18.54 6.17
CA LYS A 100 -5.80 19.08 6.59
C LYS A 100 -5.00 18.05 7.39
N HIS A 101 -5.61 17.36 8.34
CA HIS A 101 -4.94 16.31 9.13
C HIS A 101 -4.50 15.12 8.27
N VAL A 102 -5.33 14.71 7.31
CA VAL A 102 -4.96 13.67 6.33
C VAL A 102 -3.72 14.07 5.53
N LEU A 103 -3.66 15.34 5.09
CA LEU A 103 -2.53 15.88 4.33
C LEU A 103 -1.27 16.05 5.20
N ASP A 104 -1.41 16.51 6.44
CA ASP A 104 -0.32 16.73 7.39
C ASP A 104 0.44 15.44 7.73
N ILE A 105 -0.22 14.29 7.66
CA ILE A 105 0.39 12.99 7.97
C ILE A 105 0.66 12.19 6.70
N GLY A 106 -0.35 11.96 5.86
CA GLY A 106 -0.25 11.06 4.73
C GLY A 106 0.45 11.62 3.50
N PHE A 107 0.51 12.95 3.40
CA PHE A 107 1.11 13.66 2.26
C PHE A 107 2.14 14.70 2.72
N ASN A 108 2.67 14.54 3.92
CA ASN A 108 3.74 15.37 4.45
C ASN A 108 5.08 15.02 3.77
N PRO A 109 5.86 16.00 3.29
CA PRO A 109 7.15 15.74 2.63
C PRO A 109 8.19 15.05 3.52
N ASN A 110 8.05 15.15 4.85
CA ASN A 110 9.00 14.63 5.83
C ASN A 110 8.54 13.32 6.51
N ILE A 111 7.28 12.92 6.30
CA ILE A 111 6.73 11.65 6.80
C ILE A 111 6.70 10.65 5.64
N PRO A 112 7.26 9.43 5.79
CA PRO A 112 7.23 8.44 4.71
C PRO A 112 5.79 8.06 4.33
N PRO A 113 5.43 7.98 3.03
CA PRO A 113 4.06 7.71 2.60
C PRO A 113 3.46 6.41 3.13
N PHE A 114 4.29 5.37 3.33
CA PHE A 114 3.85 4.06 3.81
C PHE A 114 3.38 4.03 5.28
N ILE A 115 3.65 5.08 6.05
CA ILE A 115 3.30 5.16 7.49
C ILE A 115 1.80 5.06 7.71
N LEU A 116 0.96 5.52 6.79
CA LEU A 116 -0.49 5.38 6.90
C LEU A 116 -1.00 3.95 6.61
N SER A 117 -0.19 3.11 5.98
CA SER A 117 -0.63 1.77 5.56
C SER A 117 0.42 0.68 5.78
N PRO A 118 1.04 0.58 6.98
CA PRO A 118 2.11 -0.38 7.25
C PRO A 118 1.64 -1.84 7.14
N SER A 119 0.33 -2.10 7.13
CA SER A 119 -0.23 -3.41 6.84
C SER A 119 -0.15 -3.77 5.35
N SER A 120 -0.09 -2.80 4.45
CA SER A 120 -0.18 -3.01 3.00
C SER A 120 1.08 -2.60 2.25
N ILE A 121 1.77 -1.56 2.72
CA ILE A 121 2.96 -1.01 2.10
C ILE A 121 4.14 -1.11 3.07
N ARG A 122 5.18 -1.83 2.67
CA ARG A 122 6.44 -1.95 3.39
C ARG A 122 7.26 -0.68 3.30
N LEU A 123 7.30 -0.11 2.09
CA LEU A 123 8.17 0.98 1.70
C LEU A 123 7.53 1.78 0.58
N ALA A 124 7.55 3.11 0.69
CA ALA A 124 7.21 4.00 -0.39
C ALA A 124 8.05 5.27 -0.32
N TYR A 125 8.50 5.76 -1.46
CA TYR A 125 9.19 7.04 -1.58
C TYR A 125 9.06 7.62 -2.99
N TRP A 126 9.04 8.94 -3.07
CA TRP A 126 9.03 9.64 -4.34
C TRP A 126 10.42 9.61 -5.00
N LYS A 127 10.50 9.13 -6.23
CA LYS A 127 11.71 9.15 -7.06
C LYS A 127 11.90 10.52 -7.72
N GLU A 128 10.78 11.11 -8.15
CA GLU A 128 10.72 12.43 -8.75
C GLU A 128 9.34 13.04 -8.58
N ILE A 129 9.27 14.38 -8.55
CA ILE A 129 8.04 15.16 -8.49
C ILE A 129 8.14 16.26 -9.55
N ASN A 130 7.11 16.38 -10.41
CA ASN A 130 7.07 17.32 -11.53
C ASN A 130 8.36 17.23 -12.40
N GLY A 131 8.85 15.99 -12.63
CA GLY A 131 10.05 15.72 -13.43
C GLY A 131 11.37 16.09 -12.76
N LYS A 132 11.39 16.39 -11.45
CA LYS A 132 12.59 16.78 -10.70
C LYS A 132 12.76 15.94 -9.44
N LYS A 133 14.01 15.71 -9.04
CA LYS A 133 14.35 15.16 -7.72
C LYS A 133 14.10 16.22 -6.65
N GLN A 134 12.92 16.21 -6.07
CA GLN A 134 12.54 17.14 -4.99
C GLN A 134 11.54 16.46 -4.05
N LEU A 135 11.31 17.07 -2.88
CA LEU A 135 10.30 16.62 -1.94
C LEU A 135 8.88 16.96 -2.46
N LEU A 136 7.89 16.24 -1.96
CA LEU A 136 6.49 16.59 -2.16
C LEU A 136 6.26 18.01 -1.60
N PRO A 137 5.56 18.90 -2.32
CA PRO A 137 5.18 20.19 -1.75
C PRO A 137 4.24 19.98 -0.55
N ASP A 138 4.25 20.93 0.38
CA ASP A 138 3.34 20.94 1.52
C ASP A 138 1.90 21.23 1.05
N LEU A 139 1.15 20.15 0.76
CA LEU A 139 -0.22 20.26 0.28
C LEU A 139 -1.18 20.83 1.33
N SER A 140 -0.91 20.64 2.61
CA SER A 140 -1.78 21.13 3.66
C SER A 140 -1.78 22.65 3.76
N SER A 141 -0.64 23.28 3.55
CA SER A 141 -0.51 24.74 3.51
C SER A 141 -1.25 25.36 2.31
N MET A 142 -1.43 24.59 1.24
CA MET A 142 -2.12 25.05 0.02
C MET A 142 -3.64 25.12 0.17
N LEU A 143 -4.24 24.44 1.15
CA LEU A 143 -5.69 24.44 1.39
C LEU A 143 -6.27 25.84 1.56
N SER A 144 -5.54 26.74 2.20
CA SER A 144 -5.98 28.13 2.46
C SER A 144 -6.05 28.99 1.21
N ARG A 145 -5.35 28.60 0.12
CA ARG A 145 -5.21 29.37 -1.13
C ARG A 145 -5.74 28.58 -2.33
N LEU A 146 -6.69 27.68 -2.09
CA LEU A 146 -7.20 26.74 -3.11
C LEU A 146 -8.32 27.41 -3.94
N ASP A 147 -7.96 28.33 -4.82
CA ASP A 147 -8.90 29.00 -5.74
C ASP A 147 -9.05 28.26 -7.05
N GLN A 148 -8.04 27.50 -7.44
CA GLN A 148 -8.00 26.63 -8.63
C GLN A 148 -7.42 25.26 -8.24
N PRO A 149 -7.74 24.19 -8.98
CA PRO A 149 -7.14 22.88 -8.76
C PRO A 149 -5.60 22.94 -8.84
N ILE A 150 -4.94 22.33 -7.86
CA ILE A 150 -3.49 22.20 -7.82
C ILE A 150 -3.13 20.76 -8.14
N THR A 151 -2.33 20.55 -9.17
CA THR A 151 -1.91 19.22 -9.61
C THR A 151 -0.41 19.03 -9.35
N VAL A 152 -0.08 17.90 -8.72
CA VAL A 152 1.29 17.43 -8.51
C VAL A 152 1.42 16.06 -9.13
N THR A 153 2.40 15.88 -10.01
CA THR A 153 2.67 14.60 -10.67
C THR A 153 4.04 14.07 -10.28
N GLY A 154 4.26 12.78 -10.39
CA GLY A 154 5.59 12.22 -10.12
C GLY A 154 5.66 10.72 -10.28
N VAL A 155 6.83 10.19 -9.99
CA VAL A 155 7.09 8.75 -9.93
C VAL A 155 7.37 8.38 -8.49
N GLU A 156 6.59 7.45 -7.97
CA GLU A 156 6.75 6.88 -6.63
C GLU A 156 7.18 5.42 -6.76
N HIS A 157 8.12 5.00 -5.93
CA HIS A 157 8.45 3.59 -5.75
C HIS A 157 7.68 3.04 -4.56
N GLU A 158 7.07 1.87 -4.72
CA GLU A 158 6.42 1.13 -3.65
C GLU A 158 6.94 -0.31 -3.57
N GLU A 159 7.09 -0.80 -2.33
CA GLU A 159 7.18 -2.24 -2.04
C GLU A 159 6.01 -2.60 -1.12
N ILE A 160 5.22 -3.61 -1.49
CA ILE A 160 4.10 -4.07 -0.66
C ILE A 160 4.55 -5.01 0.46
N THR A 161 3.71 -5.18 1.48
CA THR A 161 3.87 -6.23 2.49
C THR A 161 3.57 -7.60 1.90
N PRO A 162 3.98 -8.71 2.54
CA PRO A 162 3.63 -10.05 2.09
C PRO A 162 2.11 -10.23 1.99
N ASP A 163 1.67 -10.76 0.86
CA ASP A 163 0.27 -11.15 0.66
C ASP A 163 -0.14 -12.25 1.65
N LEU A 164 -1.33 -12.11 2.24
CA LEU A 164 -1.80 -13.01 3.31
C LEU A 164 -1.97 -14.46 2.85
N ASN A 165 -2.21 -14.71 1.56
CA ASN A 165 -2.47 -16.05 1.03
C ASN A 165 -1.22 -16.73 0.47
N THR A 166 -0.36 -15.93 -0.20
CA THR A 166 0.80 -16.45 -0.95
C THR A 166 2.13 -16.12 -0.31
N GLY A 167 2.17 -15.12 0.56
CA GLY A 167 3.39 -14.55 1.11
C GLY A 167 4.22 -13.77 0.08
N ALA A 168 3.70 -13.56 -1.13
CA ALA A 168 4.40 -12.78 -2.15
C ALA A 168 4.46 -11.30 -1.78
N TYR A 169 5.61 -10.66 -2.03
CA TYR A 169 5.72 -9.21 -2.02
C TYR A 169 6.46 -8.72 -3.25
N TYR A 170 6.14 -7.51 -3.70
CA TYR A 170 6.60 -6.94 -4.96
C TYR A 170 7.09 -5.53 -4.75
N GLY A 171 8.11 -5.12 -5.53
CA GLY A 171 8.52 -3.74 -5.71
C GLY A 171 8.16 -3.27 -7.13
N TYR A 172 7.67 -2.05 -7.26
CA TYR A 172 7.29 -1.45 -8.54
C TYR A 172 7.26 0.07 -8.46
N ASP A 173 7.33 0.70 -9.63
CA ASP A 173 7.18 2.15 -9.77
C ASP A 173 5.77 2.50 -10.21
N LEU A 174 5.25 3.60 -9.68
CA LEU A 174 3.95 4.19 -10.00
C LEU A 174 4.14 5.58 -10.60
N ASN A 175 3.45 5.87 -11.71
CA ASN A 175 3.10 7.23 -12.03
C ASN A 175 1.99 7.65 -11.09
N ARG A 176 2.18 8.74 -10.34
CA ARG A 176 1.19 9.25 -9.39
C ARG A 176 0.84 10.69 -9.71
N THR A 177 -0.44 10.99 -9.63
CA THR A 177 -0.98 12.35 -9.75
C THR A 177 -1.83 12.65 -8.52
N LEU A 178 -1.53 13.74 -7.85
CA LEU A 178 -2.31 14.30 -6.75
C LEU A 178 -2.99 15.57 -7.23
N ILE A 179 -4.30 15.69 -6.99
CA ILE A 179 -5.09 16.86 -7.37
C ILE A 179 -5.81 17.36 -6.13
N LEU A 180 -5.42 18.53 -5.68
CA LEU A 180 -6.07 19.23 -4.58
C LEU A 180 -7.04 20.26 -5.18
N LEU A 181 -8.31 20.22 -4.78
CA LEU A 181 -9.37 21.07 -5.34
C LEU A 181 -10.45 21.40 -4.32
N LYS A 182 -11.33 22.34 -4.65
CA LYS A 182 -12.62 22.52 -3.96
C LYS A 182 -13.74 21.96 -4.84
N TYR A 183 -14.55 21.10 -4.29
CA TYR A 183 -15.78 20.62 -4.90
C TYR A 183 -16.98 21.17 -4.11
N GLN A 184 -17.80 22.02 -4.74
CA GLN A 184 -18.93 22.70 -4.10
C GLN A 184 -18.52 23.39 -2.77
N GLY A 185 -17.38 24.08 -2.79
CA GLY A 185 -16.83 24.80 -1.64
C GLY A 185 -16.10 23.93 -0.61
N ARG A 186 -16.11 22.61 -0.74
CA ARG A 186 -15.45 21.65 0.18
C ARG A 186 -14.08 21.26 -0.37
N PRO A 187 -13.03 21.27 0.46
CA PRO A 187 -11.73 20.78 0.03
C PRO A 187 -11.78 19.29 -0.24
N ALA A 188 -11.08 18.89 -1.29
CA ALA A 188 -10.95 17.50 -1.71
C ALA A 188 -9.54 17.22 -2.24
N LEU A 189 -9.06 16.00 -2.03
CA LEU A 189 -7.86 15.45 -2.64
C LEU A 189 -8.25 14.24 -3.50
N ILE A 190 -7.75 14.20 -4.73
CA ILE A 190 -7.80 13.02 -5.59
C ILE A 190 -6.37 12.53 -5.77
N SER A 191 -6.13 11.27 -5.39
CA SER A 191 -4.85 10.58 -5.61
C SER A 191 -5.05 9.50 -6.66
N ILE A 192 -4.31 9.60 -7.74
CA ILE A 192 -4.37 8.66 -8.87
C ILE A 192 -3.01 8.00 -8.98
N SER A 193 -2.98 6.68 -9.09
CA SER A 193 -1.74 5.97 -9.38
C SER A 193 -1.94 4.90 -10.46
N LYS A 194 -0.90 4.75 -11.28
CA LYS A 194 -0.80 3.74 -12.32
C LYS A 194 0.59 3.12 -12.28
N GLN A 195 0.64 1.80 -12.22
CA GLN A 195 1.91 1.08 -12.32
C GLN A 195 2.58 1.38 -13.67
N LYS A 196 3.87 1.74 -13.60
CA LYS A 196 4.63 2.21 -14.77
C LYS A 196 5.08 1.07 -15.67
N ASN A 197 5.56 -0.02 -15.05
CA ASN A 197 6.04 -1.23 -15.72
C ASN A 197 5.62 -2.45 -14.89
N ILE A 198 5.74 -3.65 -15.44
CA ILE A 198 5.61 -4.90 -14.68
C ILE A 198 6.54 -4.83 -13.46
N SER A 199 6.08 -5.33 -12.31
CA SER A 199 6.87 -5.34 -11.08
C SER A 199 8.17 -6.13 -11.21
N ASP A 200 9.07 -5.98 -10.26
CA ASP A 200 10.12 -6.95 -10.02
C ASP A 200 9.53 -8.34 -9.78
N ILE A 201 10.36 -9.38 -9.93
CA ILE A 201 9.97 -10.75 -9.56
C ILE A 201 9.48 -10.76 -8.12
N GLY A 202 8.30 -11.32 -7.90
CA GLY A 202 7.75 -11.49 -6.56
C GLY A 202 8.71 -12.25 -5.66
N LYS A 203 8.92 -11.74 -4.46
CA LYS A 203 9.79 -12.33 -3.45
C LYS A 203 8.96 -12.99 -2.36
N LYS A 204 9.55 -13.97 -1.69
CA LYS A 204 8.91 -14.67 -0.59
C LYS A 204 9.03 -13.87 0.70
N GLY A 205 7.90 -13.61 1.33
CA GLY A 205 7.79 -13.04 2.66
C GLY A 205 6.84 -13.85 3.52
N VAL A 206 6.69 -13.46 4.77
CA VAL A 206 5.79 -14.10 5.73
C VAL A 206 5.16 -13.05 6.63
N VAL A 207 3.87 -13.24 6.92
CA VAL A 207 3.16 -12.54 7.99
C VAL A 207 3.39 -13.33 9.27
N LEU A 208 3.90 -12.68 10.31
CA LEU A 208 4.27 -13.30 11.58
C LEU A 208 3.22 -13.00 12.66
N GLY A 209 2.66 -14.05 13.23
CA GLY A 209 1.57 -13.91 14.19
C GLY A 209 0.29 -13.36 13.53
N LYS A 210 -0.31 -12.34 14.14
CA LYS A 210 -1.51 -11.69 13.61
C LYS A 210 -1.13 -10.54 12.67
N ASP A 211 -1.87 -10.37 11.58
CA ASP A 211 -1.62 -9.32 10.59
C ASP A 211 -1.72 -7.89 11.18
N ASP A 212 -2.58 -7.71 12.16
CA ASP A 212 -2.73 -6.43 12.86
C ASP A 212 -1.53 -6.04 13.75
N ASN A 213 -0.60 -6.96 13.99
CA ASN A 213 0.67 -6.65 14.66
C ASN A 213 1.67 -5.95 13.74
N TRP A 214 1.52 -6.07 12.43
CA TRP A 214 2.46 -5.58 11.39
C TRP A 214 3.86 -6.20 11.51
N ASP A 215 3.95 -7.42 11.99
CA ASP A 215 5.20 -8.19 12.06
C ASP A 215 5.35 -8.98 10.76
N TYR A 216 6.24 -8.53 9.89
CA TYR A 216 6.50 -9.16 8.60
C TYR A 216 7.96 -9.51 8.45
N PHE A 217 8.23 -10.65 7.80
CA PHE A 217 9.57 -11.02 7.40
C PHE A 217 9.70 -11.03 5.87
N TYR A 218 10.79 -10.49 5.36
CA TYR A 218 11.09 -10.32 3.95
C TYR A 218 12.37 -11.07 3.63
N SER A 219 12.27 -12.28 3.03
CA SER A 219 13.43 -13.15 2.83
C SER A 219 14.41 -12.68 1.75
N GLY A 220 13.97 -11.80 0.85
CA GLY A 220 14.75 -11.42 -0.33
C GLY A 220 14.79 -12.49 -1.44
N GLN A 221 14.30 -13.71 -1.19
CA GLN A 221 14.30 -14.81 -2.16
C GLN A 221 13.28 -14.56 -3.27
N ASN A 222 13.73 -14.59 -4.52
CA ASN A 222 12.86 -14.47 -5.68
C ASN A 222 11.98 -15.72 -5.87
N GLY A 223 10.75 -15.51 -6.32
CA GLY A 223 9.82 -16.58 -6.65
C GLY A 223 9.02 -17.12 -5.47
N LEU A 224 8.08 -17.99 -5.78
CA LEU A 224 7.18 -18.66 -4.82
C LEU A 224 7.20 -20.16 -5.07
N ASN A 225 7.16 -20.93 -4.00
CA ASN A 225 6.95 -22.38 -4.11
C ASN A 225 5.45 -22.67 -4.29
N LYS A 226 5.08 -23.34 -5.37
CA LYS A 226 3.70 -23.76 -5.66
C LYS A 226 3.61 -25.28 -5.64
N PRO A 227 2.67 -25.87 -4.87
CA PRO A 227 2.47 -27.30 -4.85
C PRO A 227 2.26 -27.88 -6.27
N GLY A 228 3.02 -28.91 -6.63
CA GLY A 228 2.95 -29.58 -7.93
C GLY A 228 3.67 -28.88 -9.09
N LEU A 229 4.06 -27.62 -8.95
CA LEU A 229 4.76 -26.83 -9.98
C LEU A 229 6.19 -26.46 -9.57
N GLY A 230 6.53 -26.60 -8.30
CA GLY A 230 7.83 -26.16 -7.78
C GLY A 230 7.95 -24.65 -7.66
N TRP A 231 9.10 -24.12 -8.03
CA TRP A 231 9.45 -22.70 -7.89
C TRP A 231 9.00 -21.89 -9.11
N VAL A 232 8.14 -20.88 -8.91
CA VAL A 232 7.60 -20.05 -9.98
C VAL A 232 7.91 -18.58 -9.75
N ASN A 233 8.21 -17.84 -10.83
CA ASN A 233 8.31 -16.38 -10.80
C ASN A 233 6.93 -15.78 -10.93
N SER A 234 6.53 -14.96 -9.97
CA SER A 234 5.27 -14.22 -9.99
C SER A 234 5.53 -12.73 -10.18
N TYR A 235 4.54 -12.03 -10.71
CA TYR A 235 4.60 -10.61 -11.03
C TYR A 235 3.28 -9.92 -10.72
N MET A 236 3.34 -8.64 -10.42
CA MET A 236 2.22 -7.72 -10.54
C MET A 236 2.32 -7.09 -11.94
N TYR A 237 1.33 -7.39 -12.80
CA TYR A 237 1.31 -6.96 -14.18
C TYR A 237 0.75 -5.56 -14.33
N ASP A 238 -0.38 -5.30 -13.65
CA ASP A 238 -1.09 -4.03 -13.69
C ASP A 238 -1.63 -3.66 -12.30
N SER A 239 -1.48 -2.40 -11.94
CA SER A 239 -2.07 -1.83 -10.74
C SER A 239 -2.49 -0.39 -11.02
N TYR A 240 -3.78 -0.10 -10.79
CA TYR A 240 -4.36 1.24 -10.88
C TYR A 240 -5.13 1.55 -9.62
N THR A 241 -5.05 2.78 -9.15
CA THR A 241 -5.84 3.23 -8.00
C THR A 241 -6.32 4.66 -8.24
N VAL A 242 -7.57 4.92 -7.90
CA VAL A 242 -8.14 6.27 -7.77
C VAL A 242 -8.71 6.37 -6.37
N SER A 243 -8.14 7.25 -5.56
CA SER A 243 -8.63 7.54 -4.19
C SER A 243 -9.13 8.97 -4.14
N ILE A 244 -10.32 9.16 -3.61
CA ILE A 244 -10.98 10.46 -3.50
C ILE A 244 -11.26 10.71 -2.04
N PHE A 245 -10.74 11.80 -1.49
CA PHE A 245 -10.92 12.26 -0.12
C PHE A 245 -11.69 13.57 -0.17
N ILE A 246 -12.87 13.64 0.40
CA ILE A 246 -13.73 14.85 0.38
C ILE A 246 -14.19 15.19 1.79
N GLU A 247 -14.00 16.44 2.22
CA GLU A 247 -14.58 16.89 3.49
C GLU A 247 -16.11 16.85 3.44
N ARG A 248 -16.71 16.32 4.53
CA ARG A 248 -18.16 16.28 4.77
C ARG A 248 -18.48 16.90 6.15
N GLY A 249 -19.71 17.34 6.32
CA GLY A 249 -20.13 17.97 7.58
C GLY A 249 -19.55 19.37 7.76
N GLY A 250 -19.23 19.74 9.01
CA GLY A 250 -18.52 20.99 9.31
C GLY A 250 -17.05 20.93 8.92
N PRO A 251 -16.39 22.08 8.71
CA PRO A 251 -14.98 22.13 8.38
C PRO A 251 -14.12 21.34 9.38
N GLY A 252 -13.22 20.50 8.89
CA GLY A 252 -12.24 19.77 9.69
C GLY A 252 -12.77 18.61 10.54
N THR A 253 -14.03 18.16 10.34
CA THR A 253 -14.64 17.13 11.20
C THR A 253 -14.69 15.75 10.62
N LEU A 254 -14.85 15.63 9.31
CA LEU A 254 -15.05 14.34 8.64
C LEU A 254 -14.50 14.41 7.20
N VAL A 255 -13.71 13.41 6.81
CA VAL A 255 -13.35 13.16 5.41
C VAL A 255 -13.98 11.84 4.98
N HIS A 256 -14.81 11.90 3.94
CA HIS A 256 -15.32 10.72 3.28
C HIS A 256 -14.36 10.28 2.17
N CYS A 257 -14.03 9.01 2.15
CA CYS A 257 -13.04 8.45 1.24
C CYS A 257 -13.68 7.37 0.36
N GLY A 258 -13.44 7.43 -0.96
CA GLY A 258 -13.77 6.37 -1.90
C GLY A 258 -12.53 5.92 -2.65
N VAL A 259 -12.27 4.61 -2.70
CA VAL A 259 -11.11 4.02 -3.34
C VAL A 259 -11.53 3.03 -4.41
N PHE A 260 -11.14 3.30 -5.64
CA PHE A 260 -11.28 2.40 -6.79
C PHE A 260 -9.93 1.76 -7.07
N LYS A 261 -9.87 0.44 -7.17
CA LYS A 261 -8.64 -0.33 -7.38
C LYS A 261 -8.84 -1.36 -8.48
N TRP A 262 -7.85 -1.47 -9.38
CA TRP A 262 -7.71 -2.54 -10.37
C TRP A 262 -6.36 -3.20 -10.16
N LEU A 263 -6.32 -4.52 -10.26
CA LEU A 263 -5.09 -5.26 -10.03
C LEU A 263 -5.06 -6.54 -10.86
N ARG A 264 -3.96 -6.76 -11.57
CA ARG A 264 -3.63 -8.01 -12.24
C ARG A 264 -2.27 -8.49 -11.75
N ALA A 265 -2.23 -9.67 -11.14
CA ALA A 265 -1.00 -10.28 -10.64
C ALA A 265 -1.08 -11.81 -10.78
N GLY A 266 0.07 -12.45 -10.92
CA GLY A 266 0.14 -13.89 -11.08
C GLY A 266 1.49 -14.37 -11.62
N TRP A 267 1.48 -15.42 -12.42
CA TRP A 267 2.66 -16.03 -13.02
C TRP A 267 2.34 -16.52 -14.44
N ALA A 268 3.36 -16.61 -15.31
CA ALA A 268 3.21 -16.99 -16.72
C ALA A 268 2.13 -16.17 -17.47
N ASP A 269 2.02 -14.87 -17.16
CA ASP A 269 1.00 -13.93 -17.65
C ASP A 269 -0.47 -14.33 -17.32
N ILE A 270 -0.68 -15.33 -16.47
CA ILE A 270 -1.99 -15.74 -15.99
C ILE A 270 -2.34 -14.92 -14.74
N ASN A 271 -3.49 -14.23 -14.79
CA ASN A 271 -3.99 -13.50 -13.63
C ASN A 271 -4.60 -14.46 -12.59
N MET A 272 -4.20 -14.29 -11.33
CA MET A 272 -4.69 -15.07 -10.18
C MET A 272 -5.53 -14.22 -9.20
N VAL A 273 -5.70 -12.94 -9.49
CA VAL A 273 -6.46 -12.01 -8.65
C VAL A 273 -7.93 -12.06 -9.01
N GLN A 274 -8.80 -11.90 -8.02
CA GLN A 274 -10.24 -11.77 -8.14
C GLN A 274 -10.73 -10.49 -7.46
N ASN A 275 -11.94 -10.02 -7.77
CA ASN A 275 -12.53 -8.81 -7.18
C ASN A 275 -12.53 -8.87 -5.64
N GLN A 276 -12.87 -10.01 -5.07
CA GLN A 276 -12.88 -10.23 -3.62
C GLN A 276 -11.49 -10.09 -2.97
N HIS A 277 -10.42 -10.52 -3.65
CA HIS A 277 -9.05 -10.35 -3.14
C HIS A 277 -8.69 -8.87 -3.05
N ILE A 278 -9.08 -8.09 -4.07
CA ILE A 278 -8.85 -6.64 -4.10
C ILE A 278 -9.66 -5.96 -2.99
N TYR A 279 -10.93 -6.33 -2.82
CA TYR A 279 -11.80 -5.75 -1.81
C TYR A 279 -11.26 -5.98 -0.38
N ARG A 280 -10.85 -7.21 -0.04
CA ARG A 280 -10.22 -7.52 1.25
C ARG A 280 -8.93 -6.73 1.46
N GLY A 281 -8.12 -6.57 0.40
CA GLY A 281 -6.93 -5.74 0.43
C GLY A 281 -7.25 -4.27 0.70
N LEU A 282 -8.34 -3.74 0.10
CA LEU A 282 -8.82 -2.38 0.37
C LEU A 282 -9.33 -2.23 1.80
N GLN A 283 -10.09 -3.18 2.34
CA GLN A 283 -10.53 -3.16 3.74
C GLN A 283 -9.31 -3.11 4.69
N ARG A 284 -8.35 -4.01 4.51
CA ARG A 284 -7.11 -4.05 5.30
C ARG A 284 -6.35 -2.71 5.26
N TYR A 285 -6.25 -2.13 4.08
CA TYR A 285 -5.63 -0.81 3.87
C TYR A 285 -6.41 0.28 4.61
N THR A 286 -7.72 0.37 4.40
CA THR A 286 -8.56 1.44 4.95
C THR A 286 -8.69 1.37 6.46
N ASP A 287 -8.81 0.16 7.03
CA ASP A 287 -8.83 -0.04 8.49
C ASP A 287 -7.54 0.46 9.14
N THR A 288 -6.40 0.23 8.50
CA THR A 288 -5.10 0.71 8.99
C THR A 288 -4.99 2.23 8.88
N VAL A 289 -5.33 2.81 7.72
CA VAL A 289 -5.32 4.26 7.49
C VAL A 289 -6.22 4.97 8.51
N LYS A 290 -7.45 4.50 8.66
CA LYS A 290 -8.41 5.03 9.63
C LYS A 290 -7.89 4.90 11.05
N GLY A 291 -7.41 3.71 11.42
CA GLY A 291 -6.91 3.45 12.77
C GLY A 291 -5.74 4.37 13.16
N ILE A 292 -4.86 4.71 12.22
CA ILE A 292 -3.74 5.63 12.47
C ILE A 292 -4.25 7.08 12.53
N LEU A 293 -5.00 7.54 11.54
CA LEU A 293 -5.45 8.94 11.47
C LEU A 293 -6.44 9.33 12.57
N GLU A 294 -7.16 8.37 13.15
CA GLU A 294 -8.08 8.60 14.26
C GLU A 294 -7.47 8.24 15.62
N TYR A 295 -6.19 7.86 15.69
CA TYR A 295 -5.57 7.46 16.95
C TYR A 295 -5.43 8.67 17.89
N PRO A 296 -6.05 8.64 19.09
CA PRO A 296 -6.19 9.84 19.94
C PRO A 296 -4.85 10.38 20.46
N SER A 297 -3.84 9.51 20.57
CA SER A 297 -2.52 9.86 21.11
C SER A 297 -1.45 10.00 20.03
N LEU A 298 -1.84 10.12 18.75
CA LEU A 298 -0.87 10.35 17.69
C LEU A 298 -0.20 11.73 17.92
N PRO A 299 1.13 11.82 17.89
CA PRO A 299 1.83 13.09 18.05
C PRO A 299 1.50 14.06 16.90
N GLU A 300 1.72 15.35 17.15
CA GLU A 300 1.67 16.36 16.10
C GLU A 300 2.58 15.99 14.92
N PRO A 301 2.18 16.27 13.66
CA PRO A 301 2.90 15.87 12.46
C PRO A 301 4.37 16.30 12.46
N ASP A 302 4.70 17.48 12.99
CA ASP A 302 6.08 17.96 13.07
C ASP A 302 6.95 17.09 13.98
N LYS A 303 6.39 16.58 15.08
CA LYS A 303 7.11 15.65 15.97
C LYS A 303 7.36 14.30 15.33
N MET A 304 6.39 13.81 14.56
CA MET A 304 6.58 12.60 13.77
C MET A 304 7.67 12.82 12.71
N ALA A 305 7.62 13.94 12.00
CA ALA A 305 8.58 14.29 10.96
C ALA A 305 10.02 14.42 11.52
N GLU A 306 10.21 14.95 12.73
CA GLU A 306 11.51 14.97 13.42
C GLU A 306 12.12 13.58 13.54
N ILE A 307 11.34 12.60 14.02
CA ILE A 307 11.82 11.24 14.23
C ILE A 307 12.12 10.54 12.88
N PHE A 308 11.25 10.68 11.89
CA PHE A 308 11.52 10.12 10.57
C PHE A 308 12.74 10.78 9.89
N SER A 309 12.93 12.08 10.07
CA SER A 309 14.13 12.78 9.61
C SER A 309 15.39 12.25 10.28
N MET A 310 15.34 12.02 11.60
CA MET A 310 16.45 11.42 12.33
C MET A 310 16.77 10.02 11.81
N ILE A 311 15.77 9.14 11.58
CA ILE A 311 15.98 7.81 11.00
C ILE A 311 16.70 7.90 9.64
N LYS A 312 16.40 8.91 8.83
CA LYS A 312 17.07 9.14 7.55
C LYS A 312 18.54 9.54 7.69
N THR A 313 18.98 10.10 8.84
CA THR A 313 20.38 10.52 9.07
C THR A 313 21.29 9.38 9.53
N PHE A 314 20.77 8.23 9.91
CA PHE A 314 21.61 7.10 10.29
C PHE A 314 22.49 6.64 9.12
N SER A 315 23.77 6.43 9.43
CA SER A 315 24.71 5.81 8.50
C SER A 315 24.31 4.37 8.14
N ALA A 316 24.87 3.85 7.06
CA ALA A 316 24.61 2.48 6.65
C ALA A 316 24.97 1.45 7.76
N ASP A 317 26.03 1.70 8.50
CA ASP A 317 26.48 0.80 9.56
C ASP A 317 25.58 0.87 10.81
N GLU A 318 25.14 2.07 11.20
CA GLU A 318 24.14 2.25 12.26
C GLU A 318 22.82 1.57 11.91
N LEU A 319 22.34 1.70 10.66
CA LEU A 319 21.13 1.02 10.20
C LEU A 319 21.29 -0.49 10.24
N LYS A 320 22.42 -1.03 9.75
CA LYS A 320 22.70 -2.47 9.78
C LYS A 320 22.72 -3.01 11.22
N GLU A 321 23.31 -2.27 12.16
CA GLU A 321 23.33 -2.66 13.57
C GLU A 321 21.92 -2.74 14.15
N LYS A 322 21.12 -1.68 13.96
CA LYS A 322 19.74 -1.61 14.46
C LYS A 322 18.84 -2.67 13.84
N VAL A 323 18.96 -2.91 12.54
CA VAL A 323 18.18 -3.95 11.85
C VAL A 323 18.64 -5.34 12.22
N ARG A 324 19.95 -5.56 12.47
CA ARG A 324 20.46 -6.84 13.03
C ARG A 324 19.82 -7.14 14.37
N ASN A 325 19.78 -6.15 15.28
CA ASN A 325 19.12 -6.30 16.58
C ASN A 325 17.63 -6.66 16.40
N TYR A 326 16.91 -5.93 15.53
CA TYR A 326 15.51 -6.21 15.20
C TYR A 326 15.31 -7.65 14.72
N ILE A 327 16.10 -8.13 13.76
CA ILE A 327 15.98 -9.47 13.19
C ILE A 327 16.29 -10.54 14.24
N THR A 328 17.28 -10.30 15.12
CA THR A 328 17.62 -11.21 16.21
C THR A 328 16.44 -11.37 17.18
N LEU A 329 15.82 -10.27 17.58
CA LEU A 329 14.63 -10.28 18.45
C LEU A 329 13.42 -10.90 17.75
N LEU A 330 13.24 -10.64 16.46
CA LEU A 330 12.19 -11.25 15.65
C LEU A 330 12.35 -12.78 15.61
N SER A 331 13.59 -13.26 15.46
CA SER A 331 13.89 -14.69 15.51
C SER A 331 13.64 -15.30 16.88
N GLN A 332 13.97 -14.61 17.95
CA GLN A 332 13.67 -15.08 19.31
C GLN A 332 12.17 -15.19 19.56
N LYS A 333 11.39 -14.26 19.01
CA LYS A 333 9.93 -14.24 19.16
C LYS A 333 9.21 -15.30 18.31
N TYR A 334 9.68 -15.55 17.08
CA TYR A 334 8.96 -16.36 16.07
C TYR A 334 9.78 -17.54 15.52
N GLY A 335 11.07 -17.67 15.87
CA GLY A 335 11.96 -18.67 15.25
C GLY A 335 11.59 -20.14 15.56
N ASP A 336 10.98 -20.38 16.72
CA ASP A 336 10.53 -21.72 17.16
C ASP A 336 9.12 -22.05 16.62
N ASP A 337 8.46 -21.11 15.93
CA ASP A 337 7.18 -21.38 15.30
C ASP A 337 7.37 -22.43 14.19
N ALA A 338 6.71 -23.59 14.33
CA ALA A 338 6.72 -24.67 13.35
C ALA A 338 6.13 -24.26 11.99
N SER A 339 5.52 -23.07 11.89
CA SER A 339 5.10 -22.49 10.63
C SER A 339 6.29 -22.25 9.70
N SER A 340 5.99 -22.13 8.41
CA SER A 340 7.00 -21.80 7.38
C SER A 340 7.78 -20.51 7.67
N GLY A 341 7.23 -19.64 8.53
CA GLY A 341 7.80 -18.35 8.91
C GLY A 341 9.02 -18.48 9.81
N GLY A 342 8.95 -19.26 10.90
CA GLY A 342 10.05 -19.44 11.83
C GLY A 342 11.29 -20.04 11.15
N LYS A 343 11.08 -21.05 10.30
CA LYS A 343 12.17 -21.67 9.53
C LYS A 343 12.82 -20.66 8.57
N LEU A 344 12.02 -19.86 7.85
CA LEU A 344 12.54 -18.88 6.90
C LEU A 344 13.39 -17.79 7.59
N ILE A 345 12.95 -17.31 8.76
CA ILE A 345 13.71 -16.35 9.58
C ILE A 345 15.04 -16.97 9.99
N THR A 346 15.00 -18.17 10.57
CA THR A 346 16.19 -18.86 11.10
C THR A 346 17.23 -19.15 10.01
N GLU A 347 16.80 -19.53 8.82
CA GLU A 347 17.66 -19.74 7.65
C GLU A 347 18.28 -18.42 7.16
N SER A 348 17.50 -17.35 7.09
CA SER A 348 17.99 -16.05 6.62
C SER A 348 18.98 -15.40 7.59
N ILE A 349 18.84 -15.63 8.91
CA ILE A 349 19.79 -15.11 9.89
C ILE A 349 21.15 -15.81 9.78
N LYS A 350 21.16 -17.09 9.42
CA LYS A 350 22.40 -17.83 9.16
C LYS A 350 23.11 -17.32 7.91
N ASP A 351 22.40 -16.70 6.99
CA ASP A 351 22.98 -16.08 5.81
C ASP A 351 23.62 -14.73 6.18
N SER A 352 24.94 -14.71 6.28
CA SER A 352 25.71 -13.49 6.58
C SER A 352 25.51 -12.38 5.55
N THR A 353 24.97 -12.69 4.36
CA THR A 353 24.74 -11.71 3.27
C THR A 353 23.38 -11.02 3.36
N TYR A 354 22.42 -11.54 4.14
CA TYR A 354 21.05 -11.02 4.21
C TYR A 354 21.00 -9.50 4.44
N LEU A 355 21.71 -9.00 5.47
CA LEU A 355 21.71 -7.57 5.77
C LEU A 355 22.39 -6.72 4.69
N SER A 356 23.34 -7.29 3.96
CA SER A 356 24.03 -6.58 2.86
C SER A 356 23.16 -6.44 1.61
N GLN A 357 22.11 -7.25 1.48
CA GLN A 357 21.13 -7.19 0.40
C GLN A 357 20.05 -6.14 0.63
N LEU A 358 19.88 -5.67 1.87
CA LEU A 358 18.89 -4.65 2.20
C LEU A 358 19.38 -3.26 1.78
N SER A 359 18.54 -2.54 1.03
CA SER A 359 18.78 -1.13 0.73
C SER A 359 18.64 -0.27 1.98
N GLN A 360 19.23 0.93 1.95
CA GLN A 360 19.07 1.90 3.03
C GLN A 360 17.60 2.22 3.32
N TYR A 361 16.78 2.39 2.29
CA TYR A 361 15.33 2.63 2.43
C TYR A 361 14.61 1.46 3.12
N GLN A 362 14.96 0.22 2.78
CA GLN A 362 14.38 -0.96 3.42
C GLN A 362 14.76 -1.06 4.91
N MET A 363 16.00 -0.73 5.27
CA MET A 363 16.43 -0.68 6.66
C MET A 363 15.75 0.45 7.45
N GLN A 364 15.61 1.63 6.84
CA GLN A 364 14.88 2.75 7.43
C GLN A 364 13.40 2.42 7.64
N SER A 365 12.76 1.70 6.70
CA SER A 365 11.36 1.32 6.83
C SER A 365 11.10 0.38 8.02
N VAL A 366 12.03 -0.51 8.37
CA VAL A 366 11.93 -1.36 9.57
C VAL A 366 11.82 -0.48 10.82
N LEU A 367 12.70 0.50 10.97
CA LEU A 367 12.69 1.40 12.14
C LEU A 367 11.45 2.30 12.16
N ALA A 368 11.02 2.77 10.99
CA ALA A 368 9.83 3.60 10.86
C ALA A 368 8.55 2.84 11.23
N VAL A 369 8.43 1.57 10.84
CA VAL A 369 7.29 0.72 11.24
C VAL A 369 7.31 0.44 12.73
N GLU A 370 8.46 0.14 13.34
CA GLU A 370 8.55 -0.02 14.80
C GLU A 370 8.15 1.26 15.53
N TYR A 371 8.54 2.43 15.01
CA TYR A 371 8.14 3.71 15.60
C TYR A 371 6.63 3.94 15.52
N ILE A 372 5.97 3.71 14.37
CA ILE A 372 4.51 3.87 14.29
C ILE A 372 3.78 2.84 15.15
N LYS A 373 4.26 1.61 15.26
CA LYS A 373 3.74 0.60 16.20
C LYS A 373 3.78 1.11 17.64
N TYR A 374 4.92 1.68 18.04
CA TYR A 374 5.08 2.30 19.36
C TYR A 374 4.07 3.42 19.60
N LEU A 375 3.91 4.35 18.63
CA LEU A 375 2.93 5.43 18.72
C LEU A 375 1.50 4.92 18.85
N MET A 376 1.19 3.80 18.19
CA MET A 376 -0.12 3.14 18.24
C MET A 376 -0.34 2.25 19.47
N GLY A 377 0.59 2.23 20.42
CA GLY A 377 0.53 1.34 21.57
C GLY A 377 0.60 -0.16 21.24
N LYS A 378 1.08 -0.51 20.05
CA LYS A 378 1.28 -1.90 19.64
C LYS A 378 2.58 -2.46 20.20
N ASN A 379 2.67 -3.80 20.32
CA ASN A 379 3.90 -4.46 20.71
C ASN A 379 4.96 -4.28 19.62
N THR A 380 6.09 -3.67 19.97
CA THR A 380 7.27 -3.57 19.11
C THR A 380 8.15 -4.81 19.23
N ILE A 381 8.94 -5.10 18.21
CA ILE A 381 9.93 -6.17 18.25
C ILE A 381 11.16 -5.72 19.03
N GLN A 382 11.59 -4.47 18.85
CA GLN A 382 12.70 -3.89 19.59
C GLN A 382 12.25 -2.63 20.34
N ASP A 383 12.97 -2.31 21.43
CA ASP A 383 12.72 -1.07 22.15
C ASP A 383 13.00 0.13 21.23
N VAL A 384 11.97 0.94 21.04
CA VAL A 384 12.05 2.13 20.19
C VAL A 384 13.00 3.18 20.79
N ALA A 385 13.12 3.25 22.12
CA ALA A 385 14.11 4.11 22.80
C ALA A 385 15.56 3.83 22.35
N TYR A 386 15.85 2.62 21.89
CA TYR A 386 17.16 2.24 21.36
C TYR A 386 17.60 3.11 20.16
N PHE A 387 16.68 3.62 19.38
CA PHE A 387 17.01 4.45 18.22
C PHE A 387 16.41 5.87 18.25
N ILE A 388 15.44 6.19 19.13
CA ILE A 388 14.86 7.54 19.26
C ILE A 388 15.34 8.29 20.52
N SER A 389 16.38 7.80 21.21
CA SER A 389 16.91 8.44 22.43
C SER A 389 17.32 9.91 22.17
N PRO A 390 17.11 10.82 23.14
CA PRO A 390 17.53 12.22 23.06
C PRO A 390 19.01 12.44 22.66
N ALA A 391 19.88 11.49 23.02
CA ALA A 391 21.28 11.49 22.58
C ALA A 391 21.43 11.38 21.04
N ASN A 392 20.45 10.82 20.36
CA ASN A 392 20.41 10.71 18.91
C ASN A 392 19.67 11.87 18.24
N ILE A 393 18.74 12.53 18.95
CA ILE A 393 17.99 13.70 18.43
C ILE A 393 18.90 14.93 18.31
N ASN A 394 19.91 15.05 19.16
CA ASN A 394 20.86 16.20 19.16
C ASN A 394 22.00 16.08 18.15
N ARG A 395 22.02 15.04 17.28
CA ARG A 395 23.01 14.89 16.20
C ARG A 395 22.63 15.60 14.91
N HIS A 396 22.07 16.82 14.99
CA HIS A 396 22.00 17.65 13.80
C HIS A 396 23.43 18.05 13.37
N PRO A 397 23.84 17.80 12.12
CA PRO A 397 25.09 18.33 11.63
C PRO A 397 25.01 19.88 11.73
N LYS A 398 25.91 20.44 12.53
CA LYS A 398 26.24 21.85 12.45
C LYS A 398 26.94 22.07 11.13
N GLY A 399 26.30 22.73 10.20
CA GLY A 399 26.94 23.08 8.96
C GLY A 399 26.06 23.89 8.08
#